data_0698a46ac2bf249196d040b9c62513b5
#
_entry.id   0698a46ac2bf249196d040b9c62513b5
#
_cell.length_a   1.000
_cell.length_b   1.000
_cell.length_c   1.000
_cell.angle_alpha   90.00
_cell.angle_beta   90.00
_cell.angle_gamma   90.00
#
_symmetry.space_group_name_H-M   'P 1'
#
loop_
_entity.id
_entity.type
_entity.pdbx_description
1 polymer ?
#
loop_
_entity_poly.entity_id
_entity_poly.type
_entity_poly.pdbx_seq_one_letter_code
_entity_poly.pdbx_strand_id
1 'polypeptide(L)'
;MTSNYFEYNKAKVIQALRYHFISRKEIKIMIVLINVFAILSATLFFFKKISPLAFLLSSFLWFVMMILFWFLLPRIIYKKSSSFKDRFKINLNDATFSLEHERASRSFNWTEFDSWMESPHFFHLYFNATSFFLIPKDAFENEGEQEARNYFKEKIKK
;
A
#
# COMPACT_ATOMS: atom_id res chain seq x y z
N MET A 1 13.89 12.87 16.48
CA MET A 1 13.49 11.49 16.79
C MET A 1 14.17 10.51 15.84
N THR A 2 14.64 9.36 16.35
CA THR A 2 15.39 8.38 15.53
C THR A 2 14.81 6.99 15.76
N SER A 3 14.63 6.21 14.67
CA SER A 3 14.19 4.81 14.76
C SER A 3 15.37 3.88 15.09
N ASN A 4 15.05 2.63 15.43
CA ASN A 4 16.02 1.55 15.35
C ASN A 4 16.29 1.16 13.88
N TYR A 5 17.38 0.42 13.64
CA TYR A 5 17.56 -0.25 12.35
C TYR A 5 16.49 -1.31 12.17
N PHE A 6 15.83 -1.30 11.03
CA PHE A 6 14.77 -2.24 10.70
C PHE A 6 15.00 -2.94 9.37
N GLU A 7 14.46 -4.13 9.28
CA GLU A 7 14.35 -4.91 8.06
C GLU A 7 12.88 -5.12 7.72
N TYR A 8 12.58 -5.28 6.44
CA TYR A 8 11.21 -5.49 6.01
C TYR A 8 10.78 -6.95 6.12
N ASN A 9 9.73 -7.21 6.90
CA ASN A 9 9.06 -8.50 6.87
C ASN A 9 8.20 -8.62 5.61
N LYS A 10 8.49 -9.61 4.77
CA LYS A 10 7.81 -9.84 3.48
C LYS A 10 6.28 -9.91 3.60
N ALA A 11 5.76 -10.63 4.59
CA ALA A 11 4.31 -10.80 4.74
C ALA A 11 3.64 -9.47 5.11
N LYS A 12 4.23 -8.71 6.04
CA LYS A 12 3.76 -7.38 6.43
C LYS A 12 3.82 -6.39 5.26
N VAL A 13 4.91 -6.41 4.47
CA VAL A 13 5.04 -5.53 3.27
C VAL A 13 3.99 -5.85 2.21
N ILE A 14 3.75 -7.14 1.91
CA ILE A 14 2.69 -7.52 0.96
C ILE A 14 1.33 -7.05 1.46
N GLN A 15 1.06 -7.11 2.76
CA GLN A 15 -0.16 -6.57 3.35
C GLN A 15 -0.24 -5.05 3.17
N ALA A 16 0.84 -4.31 3.45
CA ALA A 16 0.91 -2.87 3.26
C ALA A 16 0.66 -2.47 1.79
N LEU A 17 1.24 -3.21 0.84
CA LEU A 17 0.99 -3.00 -0.59
C LEU A 17 -0.48 -3.22 -0.97
N ARG A 18 -1.17 -4.21 -0.37
CA ARG A 18 -2.62 -4.36 -0.54
C ARG A 18 -3.39 -3.13 -0.06
N TYR A 19 -3.06 -2.62 1.13
CA TYR A 19 -3.65 -1.38 1.65
C TYR A 19 -3.42 -0.20 0.71
N HIS A 20 -2.19 -0.04 0.21
CA HIS A 20 -1.88 0.98 -0.79
C HIS A 20 -2.79 0.88 -2.02
N PHE A 21 -2.93 -0.31 -2.63
CA PHE A 21 -3.76 -0.48 -3.82
C PHE A 21 -5.24 -0.22 -3.54
N ILE A 22 -5.78 -0.79 -2.46
CA ILE A 22 -7.19 -0.62 -2.11
C ILE A 22 -7.50 0.84 -1.75
N SER A 23 -6.53 1.60 -1.23
CA SER A 23 -6.73 3.02 -0.90
C SER A 23 -6.85 3.91 -2.14
N ARG A 24 -6.33 3.48 -3.30
CA ARG A 24 -6.38 4.25 -4.55
C ARG A 24 -7.80 4.32 -5.11
N LYS A 25 -8.22 5.54 -5.47
CA LYS A 25 -9.57 5.80 -5.95
C LYS A 25 -9.90 5.00 -7.22
N GLU A 26 -8.95 4.90 -8.15
CA GLU A 26 -9.10 4.17 -9.42
C GLU A 26 -9.34 2.67 -9.17
N ILE A 27 -8.57 2.09 -8.26
CA ILE A 27 -8.70 0.67 -7.89
C ILE A 27 -10.01 0.41 -7.16
N LYS A 28 -10.42 1.30 -6.25
CA LYS A 28 -11.73 1.20 -5.58
C LYS A 28 -12.87 1.19 -6.59
N ILE A 29 -12.87 2.14 -7.53
CA ILE A 29 -13.90 2.23 -8.57
C ILE A 29 -13.91 0.94 -9.40
N MET A 30 -12.75 0.45 -9.82
CA MET A 30 -12.63 -0.77 -10.60
C MET A 30 -13.15 -2.00 -9.86
N ILE A 31 -12.83 -2.15 -8.57
CA ILE A 31 -13.35 -3.24 -7.73
C ILE A 31 -14.88 -3.16 -7.64
N VAL A 32 -15.44 -1.96 -7.43
CA VAL A 32 -16.89 -1.76 -7.38
C VAL A 32 -17.53 -2.17 -8.72
N LEU A 33 -17.00 -1.70 -9.85
CA LEU A 33 -17.53 -2.02 -11.17
C LEU A 33 -17.50 -3.52 -11.46
N ILE A 34 -16.41 -4.21 -11.12
CA ILE A 34 -16.29 -5.68 -11.29
C ILE A 34 -17.34 -6.41 -10.46
N ASN A 35 -17.59 -5.98 -9.22
CA ASN A 35 -18.61 -6.60 -8.37
C ASN A 35 -20.04 -6.31 -8.87
N VAL A 36 -20.31 -5.08 -9.32
CA VAL A 36 -21.60 -4.73 -9.93
C VAL A 36 -21.85 -5.57 -11.19
N PHE A 37 -20.84 -5.73 -12.04
CA PHE A 37 -20.92 -6.59 -13.22
C PHE A 37 -21.21 -8.06 -12.86
N ALA A 38 -20.55 -8.60 -11.83
CA ALA A 38 -20.79 -9.96 -11.36
C ALA A 38 -22.24 -10.16 -10.86
N ILE A 39 -22.76 -9.19 -10.08
CA ILE A 39 -24.13 -9.21 -9.58
C ILE A 39 -25.13 -9.14 -10.73
N LEU A 40 -24.91 -8.24 -11.71
CA LEU A 40 -25.76 -8.13 -12.89
C LEU A 40 -25.76 -9.43 -13.70
N SER A 41 -24.60 -10.04 -13.91
CA SER A 41 -24.48 -11.31 -14.60
C SER A 41 -25.25 -12.43 -13.89
N ALA A 42 -25.13 -12.54 -12.57
CA ALA A 42 -25.87 -13.51 -11.77
C ALA A 42 -27.38 -13.29 -11.86
N THR A 43 -27.82 -12.02 -11.78
CA THR A 43 -29.24 -11.64 -11.91
C THR A 43 -29.80 -12.01 -13.27
N LEU A 44 -29.09 -11.67 -14.35
CA LEU A 44 -29.52 -12.01 -15.72
C LEU A 44 -29.54 -13.51 -15.95
N PHE A 45 -28.63 -14.26 -15.38
CA PHE A 45 -28.64 -15.72 -15.43
C PHE A 45 -29.84 -16.29 -14.68
N PHE A 46 -30.16 -15.81 -13.49
CA PHE A 46 -31.33 -16.22 -12.72
C PHE A 46 -32.62 -16.01 -13.49
N PHE A 47 -32.77 -14.88 -14.18
CA PHE A 47 -33.92 -14.60 -15.05
C PHE A 47 -33.86 -15.26 -16.45
N LYS A 48 -32.89 -16.17 -16.67
CA LYS A 48 -32.69 -16.87 -17.93
C LYS A 48 -32.50 -15.94 -19.14
N LYS A 49 -31.92 -14.75 -18.92
CA LYS A 49 -31.66 -13.75 -19.97
C LYS A 49 -30.31 -13.95 -20.65
N ILE A 50 -29.39 -14.69 -20.03
CA ILE A 50 -28.08 -15.05 -20.58
C ILE A 50 -27.87 -16.55 -20.52
N SER A 51 -27.00 -17.05 -21.41
CA SER A 51 -26.68 -18.48 -21.47
C SER A 51 -25.77 -18.89 -20.27
N PRO A 52 -25.79 -20.19 -19.91
CA PRO A 52 -24.88 -20.73 -18.90
C PRO A 52 -23.40 -20.45 -19.19
N LEU A 53 -23.02 -20.50 -20.48
CA LEU A 53 -21.64 -20.21 -20.90
C LEU A 53 -21.27 -18.75 -20.64
N ALA A 54 -22.15 -17.81 -20.98
CA ALA A 54 -21.90 -16.38 -20.73
C ALA A 54 -21.76 -16.09 -19.23
N PHE A 55 -22.58 -16.71 -18.37
CA PHE A 55 -22.46 -16.60 -16.91
C PHE A 55 -21.15 -17.21 -16.41
N LEU A 56 -20.75 -18.38 -16.92
CA LEU A 56 -19.49 -19.02 -16.52
C LEU A 56 -18.29 -18.15 -16.88
N LEU A 57 -18.26 -17.58 -18.09
CA LEU A 57 -17.17 -16.69 -18.51
C LEU A 57 -17.09 -15.41 -17.68
N SER A 58 -18.22 -14.80 -17.33
CA SER A 58 -18.24 -13.62 -16.48
C SER A 58 -17.78 -13.92 -15.04
N SER A 59 -18.18 -15.07 -14.50
CA SER A 59 -17.72 -15.54 -13.19
C SER A 59 -16.22 -15.83 -13.18
N PHE A 60 -15.70 -16.47 -14.22
CA PHE A 60 -14.28 -16.74 -14.38
C PHE A 60 -13.48 -15.43 -14.45
N LEU A 61 -13.94 -14.44 -15.21
CA LEU A 61 -13.31 -13.12 -15.30
C LEU A 61 -13.26 -12.45 -13.92
N TRP A 62 -14.35 -12.52 -13.15
CA TRP A 62 -14.38 -11.99 -11.78
C TRP A 62 -13.31 -12.64 -10.89
N PHE A 63 -13.19 -13.98 -10.89
CA PHE A 63 -12.15 -14.69 -10.15
C PHE A 63 -10.73 -14.27 -10.55
N VAL A 64 -10.46 -14.19 -11.85
CA VAL A 64 -9.15 -13.80 -12.37
C VAL A 64 -8.79 -12.39 -11.90
N MET A 65 -9.72 -11.45 -11.98
CA MET A 65 -9.49 -10.07 -11.55
C MET A 65 -9.26 -9.96 -10.04
N MET A 66 -10.03 -10.69 -9.24
CA MET A 66 -9.83 -10.71 -7.78
C MET A 66 -8.47 -11.32 -7.39
N ILE A 67 -8.05 -12.41 -8.02
CA ILE A 67 -6.73 -13.00 -7.80
C ILE A 67 -5.62 -12.03 -8.22
N LEU A 68 -5.77 -11.34 -9.34
CA LEU A 68 -4.80 -10.37 -9.84
C LEU A 68 -4.55 -9.25 -8.81
N PHE A 69 -5.62 -8.61 -8.33
CA PHE A 69 -5.51 -7.48 -7.40
C PHE A 69 -5.06 -7.90 -6.01
N TRP A 70 -5.56 -9.03 -5.51
CA TRP A 70 -5.31 -9.42 -4.12
C TRP A 70 -3.99 -10.15 -3.92
N PHE A 71 -3.59 -10.97 -4.88
CA PHE A 71 -2.41 -11.82 -4.73
C PHE A 71 -1.27 -11.45 -5.66
N LEU A 72 -1.55 -11.22 -6.94
CA LEU A 72 -0.50 -11.12 -7.94
C LEU A 72 0.19 -9.76 -7.90
N LEU A 73 -0.57 -8.68 -7.91
CA LEU A 73 -0.07 -7.31 -7.99
C LEU A 73 0.86 -6.95 -6.81
N PRO A 74 0.50 -7.18 -5.53
CA PRO A 74 1.39 -6.89 -4.41
C PRO A 74 2.69 -7.69 -4.43
N ARG A 75 2.61 -8.95 -4.88
CA ARG A 75 3.80 -9.82 -4.98
C ARG A 75 4.76 -9.41 -6.09
N ILE A 76 4.23 -8.98 -7.24
CA ILE A 76 5.05 -8.48 -8.36
C ILE A 76 5.81 -7.22 -7.91
N ILE A 77 5.14 -6.28 -7.25
CA ILE A 77 5.78 -5.04 -6.78
C ILE A 77 6.82 -5.34 -5.71
N TYR A 78 6.51 -6.20 -4.74
CA TYR A 78 7.49 -6.63 -3.75
C TYR A 78 8.76 -7.21 -4.41
N LYS A 79 8.60 -8.05 -5.43
CA LYS A 79 9.75 -8.66 -6.14
C LYS A 79 10.58 -7.65 -6.94
N LYS A 80 9.92 -6.64 -7.53
CA LYS A 80 10.59 -5.60 -8.32
C LYS A 80 11.37 -4.60 -7.47
N SER A 81 10.98 -4.40 -6.22
CA SER A 81 11.62 -3.42 -5.34
C SER A 81 12.80 -4.06 -4.62
N SER A 82 14.00 -3.59 -4.89
CA SER A 82 15.21 -3.97 -4.14
C SER A 82 15.21 -3.39 -2.73
N SER A 83 14.60 -2.23 -2.53
CA SER A 83 14.57 -1.52 -1.24
C SER A 83 13.97 -2.33 -0.09
N PHE A 84 13.10 -3.31 -0.36
CA PHE A 84 12.53 -4.16 0.70
C PHE A 84 13.47 -5.26 1.20
N LYS A 85 14.71 -5.31 0.70
CA LYS A 85 15.72 -6.28 1.11
C LYS A 85 16.85 -5.67 1.94
N ASP A 86 16.86 -4.36 2.05
CA ASP A 86 17.91 -3.60 2.72
C ASP A 86 17.49 -3.24 4.14
N ARG A 87 18.50 -2.89 4.98
CA ARG A 87 18.29 -2.38 6.33
C ARG A 87 18.32 -0.87 6.30
N PHE A 88 17.36 -0.28 6.99
CA PHE A 88 17.21 1.16 7.07
C PHE A 88 17.07 1.63 8.52
N LYS A 89 17.46 2.86 8.73
CA LYS A 89 17.21 3.64 9.94
C LYS A 89 16.63 4.98 9.53
N ILE A 90 15.70 5.50 10.29
CA ILE A 90 15.02 6.75 10.00
C ILE A 90 15.35 7.76 11.07
N ASN A 91 15.61 8.98 10.64
CA ASN A 91 15.75 10.12 11.52
C ASN A 91 14.74 11.20 11.12
N LEU A 92 13.90 11.59 12.08
CA LEU A 92 12.85 12.60 11.92
C LEU A 92 13.30 13.88 12.66
N ASN A 93 13.45 14.95 11.90
CA ASN A 93 13.76 16.30 12.42
C ASN A 93 12.65 17.27 12.01
N ASP A 94 12.62 18.43 12.62
CA ASP A 94 11.64 19.46 12.28
C ASP A 94 11.71 19.93 10.81
N ALA A 95 12.88 19.90 10.21
CA ALA A 95 13.13 20.34 8.84
C ALA A 95 13.11 19.17 7.82
N THR A 96 13.56 17.97 8.23
CA THR A 96 13.83 16.89 7.26
C THR A 96 13.47 15.51 7.80
N PHE A 97 13.12 14.65 6.86
CA PHE A 97 13.06 13.20 6.99
C PHE A 97 14.35 12.61 6.41
N SER A 98 15.11 11.85 7.17
CA SER A 98 16.35 11.22 6.69
C SER A 98 16.23 9.70 6.76
N LEU A 99 16.59 9.06 5.66
CA LEU A 99 16.68 7.61 5.55
C LEU A 99 18.16 7.22 5.45
N GLU A 100 18.63 6.48 6.44
CA GLU A 100 19.99 5.97 6.50
C GLU A 100 20.01 4.49 6.11
N HIS A 101 20.91 4.16 5.21
CA HIS A 101 21.27 2.80 4.82
C HIS A 101 22.74 2.59 5.20
N GLU A 102 23.21 1.37 5.34
CA GLU A 102 24.60 1.04 5.72
C GLU A 102 25.68 1.75 4.87
N ARG A 103 25.38 2.10 3.63
CA ARG A 103 26.34 2.69 2.66
C ARG A 103 25.99 4.09 2.21
N ALA A 104 24.83 4.60 2.56
CA ALA A 104 24.35 5.90 2.09
C ALA A 104 23.28 6.47 3.03
N SER A 105 23.23 7.79 3.13
CA SER A 105 22.16 8.52 3.79
C SER A 105 21.49 9.44 2.78
N ARG A 106 20.18 9.54 2.84
CA ARG A 106 19.41 10.47 2.02
C ARG A 106 18.41 11.21 2.87
N SER A 107 18.41 12.53 2.76
CA SER A 107 17.48 13.41 3.43
C SER A 107 16.47 14.00 2.46
N PHE A 108 15.25 14.17 2.92
CA PHE A 108 14.12 14.71 2.18
C PHE A 108 13.50 15.83 3.01
N ASN A 109 13.10 16.90 2.36
CA ASN A 109 12.29 17.93 3.00
C ASN A 109 10.86 17.43 3.17
N TRP A 110 10.16 17.85 4.21
CA TRP A 110 8.77 17.47 4.43
C TRP A 110 7.83 17.88 3.28
N THR A 111 8.18 18.95 2.58
CA THR A 111 7.46 19.45 1.40
C THR A 111 7.54 18.55 0.17
N GLU A 112 8.47 17.58 0.15
CA GLU A 112 8.58 16.60 -0.93
C GLU A 112 7.52 15.50 -0.83
N PHE A 113 6.87 15.37 0.34
CA PHE A 113 5.80 14.40 0.54
C PHE A 113 4.43 15.04 0.27
N ASP A 114 3.69 14.43 -0.65
CA ASP A 114 2.34 14.85 -1.03
C ASP A 114 1.30 14.48 0.01
N SER A 115 1.42 13.28 0.58
CA SER A 115 0.46 12.76 1.55
C SER A 115 1.04 11.61 2.36
N TRP A 116 0.31 11.19 3.38
CA TRP A 116 0.64 10.00 4.14
C TRP A 116 -0.61 9.18 4.47
N MET A 117 -0.41 7.89 4.73
CA MET A 117 -1.46 6.96 5.13
C MET A 117 -0.92 5.99 6.17
N GLU A 118 -1.78 5.51 7.03
CA GLU A 118 -1.47 4.50 8.03
C GLU A 118 -2.12 3.17 7.68
N SER A 119 -1.34 2.09 7.78
CA SER A 119 -1.79 0.71 7.70
C SER A 119 -1.48 -0.02 9.01
N PRO A 120 -1.93 -1.26 9.25
CA PRO A 120 -1.73 -1.94 10.53
C PRO A 120 -0.28 -1.98 11.02
N HIS A 121 0.69 -2.15 10.12
CA HIS A 121 2.10 -2.33 10.46
C HIS A 121 3.02 -1.24 9.92
N PHE A 122 2.53 -0.30 9.10
CA PHE A 122 3.36 0.70 8.43
C PHE A 122 2.69 2.07 8.38
N PHE A 123 3.54 3.10 8.36
CA PHE A 123 3.22 4.40 7.81
C PHE A 123 3.67 4.42 6.35
N HIS A 124 2.83 4.94 5.47
CA HIS A 124 3.10 5.12 4.05
C HIS A 124 3.30 6.61 3.80
N LEU A 125 4.48 7.03 3.37
CA LEU A 125 4.78 8.42 3.01
C LEU A 125 4.85 8.53 1.50
N TYR A 126 3.95 9.27 0.88
CA TYR A 126 3.82 9.39 -0.56
C TYR A 126 4.53 10.63 -1.09
N PHE A 127 5.41 10.45 -2.09
CA PHE A 127 5.89 11.53 -2.94
C PHE A 127 4.90 11.87 -4.04
N ASN A 128 4.19 10.87 -4.54
CA ASN A 128 3.14 10.96 -5.54
C ASN A 128 2.29 9.68 -5.51
N ALA A 129 1.34 9.56 -6.44
CA ALA A 129 0.42 8.43 -6.50
C ALA A 129 1.10 7.04 -6.65
N THR A 130 2.34 6.95 -7.12
CA THR A 130 3.03 5.68 -7.41
C THR A 130 4.31 5.47 -6.61
N SER A 131 4.87 6.53 -6.02
CA SER A 131 6.14 6.50 -5.30
C SER A 131 5.94 6.83 -3.84
N PHE A 132 6.35 5.92 -2.97
CA PHE A 132 6.18 6.05 -1.51
C PHE A 132 7.22 5.25 -0.74
N PHE A 133 7.42 5.64 0.52
CA PHE A 133 8.14 4.85 1.51
C PHE A 133 7.18 4.10 2.43
N LEU A 134 7.59 2.90 2.85
CA LEU A 134 6.96 2.13 3.92
C LEU A 134 7.84 2.22 5.17
N ILE A 135 7.32 2.78 6.25
CA ILE A 135 8.02 2.91 7.52
C ILE A 135 7.36 1.93 8.50
N PRO A 136 8.07 0.88 8.96
CA PRO A 136 7.52 -0.04 9.92
C PRO A 136 7.25 0.65 11.26
N LYS A 137 6.11 0.42 11.85
CA LYS A 137 5.75 0.96 13.16
C LYS A 137 6.63 0.39 14.27
N ASP A 138 6.98 -0.90 14.15
CA ASP A 138 7.86 -1.61 15.07
C ASP A 138 9.34 -1.17 15.00
N ALA A 139 9.70 -0.26 14.07
CA ALA A 139 10.99 0.42 14.08
C ALA A 139 11.11 1.49 15.19
N PHE A 140 9.99 1.91 15.75
CA PHE A 140 9.93 2.88 16.83
C PHE A 140 9.63 2.18 18.16
N GLU A 141 10.43 2.45 19.18
CA GLU A 141 10.22 1.88 20.52
C GLU A 141 9.16 2.66 21.31
N ASN A 142 8.43 1.95 22.16
CA ASN A 142 7.49 2.51 23.13
C ASN A 142 6.55 3.57 22.56
N GLU A 143 6.67 4.82 23.04
CA GLU A 143 5.86 5.96 22.62
C GLU A 143 6.25 6.52 21.24
N GLY A 144 7.35 6.04 20.67
CA GLY A 144 7.89 6.54 19.39
C GLY A 144 6.96 6.35 18.19
N GLU A 145 6.09 5.33 18.18
CA GLU A 145 5.06 5.20 17.15
C GLU A 145 4.09 6.39 17.17
N GLN A 146 3.66 6.81 18.35
CA GLN A 146 2.75 7.94 18.51
C GLN A 146 3.42 9.26 18.15
N GLU A 147 4.68 9.42 18.52
CA GLU A 147 5.47 10.60 18.19
C GLU A 147 5.67 10.70 16.67
N ALA A 148 6.06 9.61 16.00
CA ALA A 148 6.18 9.56 14.55
C ALA A 148 4.85 9.90 13.84
N ARG A 149 3.73 9.38 14.34
CA ARG A 149 2.38 9.69 13.82
C ARG A 149 2.08 11.19 13.94
N ASN A 150 2.46 11.81 15.05
CA ASN A 150 2.27 13.25 15.25
C ASN A 150 3.13 14.07 14.29
N TYR A 151 4.40 13.68 14.08
CA TYR A 151 5.28 14.30 13.08
C TYR A 151 4.65 14.26 11.69
N PHE A 152 4.20 13.09 11.23
CA PHE A 152 3.58 12.96 9.90
C PHE A 152 2.30 13.79 9.76
N LYS A 153 1.50 13.83 10.81
CA LYS A 153 0.26 14.63 10.85
C LYS A 153 0.52 16.13 10.78
N GLU A 154 1.58 16.59 11.43
CA GLU A 154 1.92 18.01 11.50
C GLU A 154 2.63 18.49 10.23
N LYS A 155 3.62 17.71 9.77
CA LYS A 155 4.53 18.11 8.69
C LYS A 155 3.99 17.81 7.28
N ILE A 156 3.16 16.78 7.14
CA ILE A 156 2.57 16.39 5.84
C ILE A 156 1.09 16.74 5.86
N LYS A 157 0.76 17.88 5.28
CA LYS A 157 -0.64 18.31 5.11
C LYS A 157 -1.32 17.44 4.04
N LYS A 158 -2.49 16.91 4.38
CA LYS A 158 -3.38 16.26 3.39
C LYS A 158 -3.96 17.27 2.43
#